data_3194e4d5271c52437e4205b6356967db
#
_entry.id   3194e4d5271c52437e4205b6356967db
#
_cell.length_a   1.000
_cell.length_b   1.000
_cell.length_c   1.000
_cell.angle_alpha   90.00
_cell.angle_beta   90.00
_cell.angle_gamma   90.00
#
_symmetry.space_group_name_H-M   'P 1'
#
loop_
_entity.id
_entity.type
_entity.pdbx_description
1 polymer ?
#
loop_
_entity_poly.entity_id
_entity_poly.type
_entity_poly.pdbx_seq_one_letter_code
_entity_poly.pdbx_strand_id
1 'polypeptide(L)'
;MRLPPKRSGLGVSFRFGARVAAVAVDAGRARGAVLEGGERVPAEAVVLAAGPWSVRLAARAGLRLPIYPGKGYSVTVPIAGRNGAPRLSVVDEADKVYVARFGERLRLAGTLELAGFDPTPSPKRAAATLERLRALFPEGGDYARAEHWTGLRPMTPDGRPLIGPTPVPGLWLDTGHGPLGWTLACGSALLLASLITGSPAPIDPAPFALARF
;
A
#
# COMPACT_ATOMS: atom_id res chain seq x y z
N MET A 1 -5.63 11.79 3.47
CA MET A 1 -6.85 11.78 2.66
C MET A 1 -7.84 10.85 3.34
N ARG A 2 -8.92 11.39 3.93
CA ARG A 2 -10.02 10.55 4.44
C ARG A 2 -10.87 10.19 3.24
N LEU A 3 -10.92 8.93 2.87
CA LEU A 3 -11.94 8.44 1.95
C LEU A 3 -13.30 8.69 2.63
N PRO A 4 -14.25 9.36 1.96
CA PRO A 4 -15.55 9.60 2.58
C PRO A 4 -16.24 8.27 2.85
N PRO A 5 -17.02 8.18 3.93
CA PRO A 5 -17.86 7.03 4.22
C PRO A 5 -18.99 7.00 3.20
N LYS A 6 -18.73 6.49 2.02
CA LYS A 6 -19.75 6.31 0.99
C LYS A 6 -19.69 4.90 0.44
N ARG A 7 -20.64 4.09 0.94
CA ARG A 7 -21.45 3.14 0.19
C ARG A 7 -22.30 2.27 1.11
N SER A 8 -23.17 2.88 1.88
CA SER A 8 -24.27 2.15 2.55
C SER A 8 -25.21 1.43 1.55
N GLY A 9 -25.28 1.87 0.29
CA GLY A 9 -26.15 1.26 -0.71
C GLY A 9 -25.72 -0.12 -1.24
N LEU A 10 -24.49 -0.58 -0.95
CA LEU A 10 -23.99 -1.90 -1.37
C LEU A 10 -23.74 -2.84 -0.18
N GLY A 11 -24.25 -2.55 1.01
CA GLY A 11 -24.08 -3.38 2.20
C GLY A 11 -22.65 -3.39 2.78
N VAL A 12 -21.75 -2.49 2.36
CA VAL A 12 -20.40 -2.40 2.87
C VAL A 12 -20.39 -1.61 4.18
N SER A 13 -19.81 -2.19 5.24
CA SER A 13 -19.58 -1.51 6.53
C SER A 13 -18.12 -1.20 6.73
N PHE A 14 -17.80 0.03 7.18
CA PHE A 14 -16.44 0.46 7.50
C PHE A 14 -16.27 0.60 9.01
N ARG A 15 -15.23 -0.02 9.55
CA ARG A 15 -14.86 0.08 10.98
C ARG A 15 -13.51 0.78 11.07
N PHE A 16 -13.53 2.09 11.27
CA PHE A 16 -12.31 2.89 11.46
C PHE A 16 -11.82 2.78 12.91
N GLY A 17 -10.48 2.87 13.09
CA GLY A 17 -9.86 2.74 14.41
C GLY A 17 -9.87 1.30 14.96
N ALA A 18 -10.36 0.33 14.20
CA ALA A 18 -10.39 -1.08 14.56
C ALA A 18 -9.11 -1.77 14.11
N ARG A 19 -8.11 -1.87 15.00
CA ARG A 19 -6.85 -2.54 14.68
C ARG A 19 -7.02 -4.05 14.78
N VAL A 20 -6.66 -4.75 13.68
CA VAL A 20 -6.72 -6.21 13.61
C VAL A 20 -5.46 -6.80 14.23
N ALA A 21 -5.59 -7.66 15.21
CA ALA A 21 -4.51 -8.37 15.87
C ALA A 21 -4.18 -9.71 15.20
N ALA A 22 -5.18 -10.42 14.70
CA ALA A 22 -4.98 -11.73 14.07
C ALA A 22 -6.15 -12.08 13.14
N VAL A 23 -5.92 -13.05 12.23
CA VAL A 23 -6.99 -13.82 11.59
C VAL A 23 -7.49 -14.87 12.60
N ALA A 24 -8.80 -14.95 12.77
CA ALA A 24 -9.40 -16.01 13.56
C ALA A 24 -9.38 -17.31 12.75
N VAL A 25 -8.61 -18.30 13.19
CA VAL A 25 -8.52 -19.62 12.54
C VAL A 25 -9.07 -20.66 13.49
N ASP A 26 -10.12 -21.36 13.08
CA ASP A 26 -10.75 -22.44 13.83
C ASP A 26 -10.77 -23.70 12.97
N ALA A 27 -10.30 -24.81 13.51
CA ALA A 27 -10.15 -26.10 12.81
C ALA A 27 -9.43 -25.96 11.45
N GLY A 28 -8.36 -25.15 11.40
CA GLY A 28 -7.55 -24.96 10.20
C GLY A 28 -8.18 -24.06 9.13
N ARG A 29 -9.31 -23.44 9.39
CA ARG A 29 -10.02 -22.53 8.47
C ARG A 29 -10.13 -21.11 9.03
N ALA A 30 -9.93 -20.10 8.20
CA ALA A 30 -10.22 -18.72 8.57
C ALA A 30 -11.73 -18.52 8.77
N ARG A 31 -12.10 -17.90 9.90
CA ARG A 31 -13.48 -17.66 10.34
C ARG A 31 -13.75 -16.21 10.71
N GLY A 32 -12.82 -15.31 10.45
CA GLY A 32 -12.98 -13.89 10.77
C GLY A 32 -11.69 -13.21 11.18
N ALA A 33 -11.81 -12.07 11.81
CA ALA A 33 -10.71 -11.29 12.35
C ALA A 33 -10.84 -11.15 13.87
N VAL A 34 -9.70 -11.05 14.57
CA VAL A 34 -9.61 -10.70 15.98
C VAL A 34 -9.04 -9.30 16.09
N LEU A 35 -9.74 -8.39 16.76
CA LEU A 35 -9.28 -7.02 17.01
C LEU A 35 -8.35 -6.94 18.22
N GLU A 36 -7.59 -5.82 18.35
CA GLU A 36 -6.79 -5.50 19.52
C GLU A 36 -7.66 -5.36 20.74
N GLY A 37 -8.22 -5.90 21.41
CA GLY A 37 -9.21 -5.88 22.52
C GLY A 37 -9.94 -7.20 22.66
N GLY A 38 -9.60 -8.16 21.77
CA GLY A 38 -10.14 -9.51 21.82
C GLY A 38 -11.49 -9.69 21.12
N GLU A 39 -12.13 -8.62 20.64
CA GLU A 39 -13.38 -8.75 19.89
C GLU A 39 -13.16 -9.60 18.63
N ARG A 40 -14.02 -10.57 18.38
CA ARG A 40 -14.03 -11.37 17.15
C ARG A 40 -15.08 -10.83 16.20
N VAL A 41 -14.65 -10.57 14.96
CA VAL A 41 -15.52 -10.21 13.83
C VAL A 41 -15.63 -11.44 12.93
N PRO A 42 -16.76 -12.16 12.97
CA PRO A 42 -16.92 -13.40 12.21
C PRO A 42 -17.05 -13.10 10.71
N ALA A 43 -16.51 -14.00 9.87
CA ALA A 43 -16.63 -13.93 8.42
C ALA A 43 -16.39 -15.33 7.81
N GLU A 44 -17.03 -15.61 6.67
CA GLU A 44 -16.84 -16.84 5.92
C GLU A 44 -15.56 -16.79 5.05
N ALA A 45 -15.19 -15.58 4.64
CA ALA A 45 -13.95 -15.30 3.91
C ALA A 45 -13.26 -14.07 4.51
N VAL A 46 -11.94 -14.15 4.65
CA VAL A 46 -11.08 -13.07 5.14
C VAL A 46 -10.07 -12.72 4.06
N VAL A 47 -9.97 -11.43 3.72
CA VAL A 47 -8.96 -10.93 2.77
C VAL A 47 -7.89 -10.17 3.52
N LEU A 48 -6.63 -10.58 3.39
CA LEU A 48 -5.48 -9.81 3.86
C LEU A 48 -5.08 -8.79 2.80
N ALA A 49 -5.50 -7.54 3.01
CA ALA A 49 -5.17 -6.38 2.19
C ALA A 49 -4.39 -5.31 3.00
N ALA A 50 -3.64 -5.75 4.03
CA ALA A 50 -2.98 -4.88 5.00
C ALA A 50 -1.57 -4.43 4.58
N GLY A 51 -1.25 -4.45 3.27
CA GLY A 51 0.07 -4.08 2.77
C GLY A 51 1.19 -4.88 3.46
N PRO A 52 2.29 -4.25 3.93
CA PRO A 52 3.38 -4.97 4.56
C PRO A 52 2.99 -5.66 5.88
N TRP A 53 1.96 -5.17 6.58
CA TRP A 53 1.48 -5.80 7.82
C TRP A 53 0.77 -7.13 7.57
N SER A 54 0.40 -7.44 6.32
CA SER A 54 -0.13 -8.76 5.94
C SER A 54 0.83 -9.89 6.33
N VAL A 55 2.15 -9.65 6.30
CA VAL A 55 3.16 -10.63 6.74
C VAL A 55 2.94 -11.07 8.19
N ARG A 56 2.71 -10.10 9.09
CA ARG A 56 2.51 -10.38 10.52
C ARG A 56 1.19 -11.09 10.80
N LEU A 57 0.14 -10.71 10.08
CA LEU A 57 -1.17 -11.34 10.21
C LEU A 57 -1.17 -12.76 9.63
N ALA A 58 -0.55 -12.95 8.48
CA ALA A 58 -0.38 -14.26 7.85
C ALA A 58 0.45 -15.22 8.71
N ALA A 59 1.54 -14.73 9.32
CA ALA A 59 2.39 -15.55 10.20
C ALA A 59 1.61 -16.13 11.39
N ARG A 60 0.67 -15.36 11.95
CA ARG A 60 -0.22 -15.82 13.02
C ARG A 60 -1.24 -16.87 12.55
N ALA A 61 -1.50 -16.93 11.26
CA ALA A 61 -2.32 -17.98 10.62
C ALA A 61 -1.46 -19.13 10.05
N GLY A 62 -0.17 -19.21 10.37
CA GLY A 62 0.75 -20.28 9.93
C GLY A 62 1.29 -20.10 8.52
N LEU A 63 1.15 -18.91 7.90
CA LEU A 63 1.60 -18.65 6.53
C LEU A 63 2.83 -17.74 6.50
N ARG A 64 3.73 -18.00 5.57
CA ARG A 64 4.85 -17.11 5.23
C ARG A 64 4.53 -16.37 3.93
N LEU A 65 4.58 -15.06 3.96
CA LEU A 65 4.43 -14.22 2.76
C LEU A 65 5.80 -13.64 2.39
N PRO A 66 6.24 -13.75 1.13
CA PRO A 66 7.51 -13.18 0.67
C PRO A 66 7.34 -11.69 0.38
N ILE A 67 6.98 -10.92 1.40
CA ILE A 67 6.80 -9.46 1.32
C ILE A 67 7.77 -8.80 2.27
N TYR A 68 8.52 -7.82 1.77
CA TYR A 68 9.40 -6.98 2.56
C TYR A 68 8.90 -5.53 2.57
N PRO A 69 8.85 -4.85 3.74
CA PRO A 69 8.48 -3.45 3.81
C PRO A 69 9.58 -2.55 3.27
N GLY A 70 9.39 -2.02 2.07
CA GLY A 70 10.29 -1.06 1.45
C GLY A 70 9.93 0.38 1.84
N LYS A 71 10.75 1.03 2.68
CA LYS A 71 10.48 2.41 3.11
C LYS A 71 10.77 3.40 1.99
N GLY A 72 9.72 4.10 1.56
CA GLY A 72 9.78 5.19 0.59
C GLY A 72 9.71 6.55 1.28
N TYR A 73 10.24 7.56 0.60
CA TYR A 73 10.26 8.94 1.06
C TYR A 73 9.47 9.83 0.12
N SER A 74 8.85 10.84 0.68
CA SER A 74 8.33 11.96 -0.11
C SER A 74 8.50 13.27 0.63
N VAL A 75 8.63 14.34 -0.16
CA VAL A 75 8.56 15.71 0.32
C VAL A 75 7.45 16.43 -0.42
N THR A 76 6.69 17.25 0.29
CA THR A 76 5.62 18.06 -0.27
C THR A 76 5.83 19.50 0.15
N VAL A 77 5.76 20.42 -0.81
CA VAL A 77 5.87 21.86 -0.56
C VAL A 77 4.62 22.58 -1.11
N PRO A 78 4.16 23.67 -0.47
CA PRO A 78 3.16 24.53 -1.07
C PRO A 78 3.72 25.20 -2.33
N ILE A 79 2.93 25.32 -3.40
CA ILE A 79 3.30 26.09 -4.58
C ILE A 79 3.17 27.56 -4.23
N ALA A 80 4.21 28.35 -4.50
CA ALA A 80 4.27 29.77 -4.16
C ALA A 80 5.08 30.54 -5.21
N GLY A 81 4.98 31.87 -5.16
CA GLY A 81 5.75 32.76 -6.02
C GLY A 81 5.34 32.68 -7.49
N ARG A 82 6.32 32.63 -8.40
CA ARG A 82 6.11 32.60 -9.85
C ARG A 82 5.52 31.30 -10.39
N ASN A 83 5.19 30.33 -9.51
CA ASN A 83 4.61 29.05 -9.86
C ASN A 83 5.41 28.27 -10.92
N GLY A 84 6.70 28.07 -10.67
CA GLY A 84 7.60 27.25 -11.49
C GLY A 84 7.34 25.74 -11.36
N ALA A 85 6.26 25.34 -10.69
CA ALA A 85 5.88 23.93 -10.54
C ALA A 85 5.35 23.35 -11.86
N PRO A 86 5.71 22.10 -12.19
CA PRO A 86 5.23 21.45 -13.41
C PRO A 86 3.71 21.23 -13.34
N ARG A 87 3.04 21.34 -14.50
CA ARG A 87 1.61 21.01 -14.62
C ARG A 87 1.37 19.51 -14.84
N LEU A 88 2.32 18.83 -15.45
CA LEU A 88 2.29 17.38 -15.69
C LEU A 88 3.20 16.69 -14.66
N SER A 89 2.90 15.43 -14.39
CA SER A 89 3.80 14.58 -13.61
C SER A 89 5.11 14.34 -14.38
N VAL A 90 6.22 14.42 -13.68
CA VAL A 90 7.57 14.24 -14.21
C VAL A 90 8.22 13.05 -13.54
N VAL A 91 8.87 12.19 -14.32
CA VAL A 91 9.70 11.09 -13.83
C VAL A 91 11.14 11.41 -14.16
N ASP A 92 11.99 11.43 -13.16
CA ASP A 92 13.44 11.46 -13.34
C ASP A 92 13.97 10.03 -13.19
N GLU A 93 14.27 9.42 -14.32
CA GLU A 93 14.72 8.03 -14.37
C GLU A 93 16.15 7.85 -13.83
N ALA A 94 16.98 8.90 -13.84
CA ALA A 94 18.35 8.83 -13.32
C ALA A 94 18.35 8.65 -11.82
N ASP A 95 17.53 9.44 -11.10
CA ASP A 95 17.44 9.41 -9.65
C ASP A 95 16.22 8.61 -9.13
N LYS A 96 15.44 8.01 -10.04
CA LYS A 96 14.24 7.23 -9.70
C LYS A 96 13.27 8.00 -8.82
N VAL A 97 13.02 9.26 -9.15
CA VAL A 97 12.07 10.11 -8.44
C VAL A 97 10.90 10.52 -9.32
N TYR A 98 9.76 10.70 -8.70
CA TYR A 98 8.50 11.07 -9.32
C TYR A 98 8.05 12.41 -8.74
N VAL A 99 7.79 13.38 -9.60
CA VAL A 99 7.30 14.69 -9.21
C VAL A 99 5.89 14.89 -9.74
N ALA A 100 4.96 15.29 -8.86
CA ALA A 100 3.58 15.53 -9.25
C ALA A 100 2.99 16.72 -8.50
N ARG A 101 2.10 17.44 -9.19
CA ARG A 101 1.30 18.52 -8.61
C ARG A 101 -0.03 17.99 -8.09
N PHE A 102 -0.38 18.35 -6.86
CA PHE A 102 -1.65 18.05 -6.20
C PHE A 102 -2.32 19.36 -5.80
N GLY A 103 -3.12 19.94 -6.68
CA GLY A 103 -3.69 21.27 -6.49
C GLY A 103 -2.58 22.30 -6.31
N GLU A 104 -2.56 22.97 -5.17
CA GLU A 104 -1.55 23.98 -4.81
C GLU A 104 -0.35 23.40 -4.04
N ARG A 105 -0.07 22.13 -4.23
CA ARG A 105 1.07 21.45 -3.59
C ARG A 105 1.88 20.68 -4.62
N LEU A 106 3.20 20.80 -4.54
CA LEU A 106 4.16 20.03 -5.32
C LEU A 106 4.77 18.93 -4.44
N ARG A 107 4.76 17.70 -4.93
CA ARG A 107 5.34 16.55 -4.23
C ARG A 107 6.39 15.87 -5.08
N LEU A 108 7.54 15.57 -4.47
CA LEU A 108 8.49 14.59 -4.99
C LEU A 108 8.43 13.35 -4.11
N ALA A 109 8.37 12.18 -4.75
CA ALA A 109 8.45 10.87 -4.09
C ALA A 109 9.53 10.03 -4.77
N GLY A 110 10.31 9.31 -3.96
CA GLY A 110 11.37 8.45 -4.47
C GLY A 110 11.96 7.62 -3.34
N THR A 111 13.18 7.16 -3.57
CA THR A 111 13.98 6.42 -2.58
C THR A 111 13.34 5.09 -2.15
N LEU A 112 14.17 4.09 -1.96
CA LEU A 112 13.81 2.83 -1.31
C LEU A 112 14.87 2.55 -0.24
N GLU A 113 14.43 2.39 1.00
CA GLU A 113 15.27 2.01 2.13
C GLU A 113 14.79 0.69 2.72
N LEU A 114 15.72 -0.22 2.97
CA LEU A 114 15.45 -1.50 3.59
C LEU A 114 15.67 -1.36 5.12
N ALA A 115 14.62 -0.94 5.82
CA ALA A 115 14.64 -0.68 7.26
C ALA A 115 13.59 -1.50 8.04
N GLY A 116 13.13 -2.59 7.45
CA GLY A 116 12.07 -3.39 8.07
C GLY A 116 10.79 -2.57 8.28
N PHE A 117 10.17 -2.73 9.43
CA PHE A 117 8.93 -2.04 9.77
C PHE A 117 9.15 -0.67 10.46
N ASP A 118 10.37 -0.15 10.49
CA ASP A 118 10.64 1.18 11.03
C ASP A 118 10.20 2.28 10.04
N PRO A 119 9.14 3.07 10.35
CA PRO A 119 8.70 4.15 9.50
C PRO A 119 9.45 5.46 9.74
N THR A 120 10.39 5.51 10.70
CA THR A 120 11.09 6.73 11.08
C THR A 120 11.91 7.28 9.91
N PRO A 121 11.72 8.54 9.49
CA PRO A 121 12.51 9.10 8.41
C PRO A 121 13.97 9.29 8.81
N SER A 122 14.89 8.86 7.95
CA SER A 122 16.29 9.23 8.06
C SER A 122 16.46 10.71 7.70
N PRO A 123 17.04 11.58 8.57
CA PRO A 123 17.22 12.99 8.26
C PRO A 123 18.02 13.23 6.98
N LYS A 124 19.07 12.43 6.76
CA LYS A 124 19.92 12.50 5.56
C LYS A 124 19.12 12.24 4.28
N ARG A 125 18.27 11.20 4.27
CA ARG A 125 17.43 10.86 3.09
C ARG A 125 16.32 11.88 2.88
N ALA A 126 15.72 12.37 3.95
CA ALA A 126 14.71 13.42 3.87
C ALA A 126 15.30 14.71 3.28
N ALA A 127 16.47 15.15 3.76
CA ALA A 127 17.17 16.30 3.20
C ALA A 127 17.50 16.11 1.71
N ALA A 128 18.06 14.96 1.33
CA ALA A 128 18.38 14.67 -0.07
C ALA A 128 17.15 14.72 -0.99
N THR A 129 15.99 14.26 -0.48
CA THR A 129 14.72 14.33 -1.24
C THR A 129 14.28 15.78 -1.48
N LEU A 130 14.44 16.66 -0.49
CA LEU A 130 14.14 18.09 -0.61
C LEU A 130 15.10 18.80 -1.55
N GLU A 131 16.40 18.54 -1.42
CA GLU A 131 17.45 19.09 -2.29
C GLU A 131 17.19 18.72 -3.75
N ARG A 132 16.79 17.46 -4.03
CA ARG A 132 16.47 17.04 -5.39
C ARG A 132 15.26 17.78 -5.96
N LEU A 133 14.20 17.95 -5.16
CA LEU A 133 13.03 18.73 -5.60
C LEU A 133 13.40 20.17 -5.93
N ARG A 134 14.22 20.80 -5.09
CA ARG A 134 14.71 22.18 -5.29
C ARG A 134 15.57 22.28 -6.54
N ALA A 135 16.46 21.31 -6.78
CA ALA A 135 17.32 21.29 -7.97
C ALA A 135 16.54 21.15 -9.27
N LEU A 136 15.49 20.31 -9.28
CA LEU A 136 14.63 20.13 -10.47
C LEU A 136 13.71 21.32 -10.73
N PHE A 137 13.20 21.97 -9.70
CA PHE A 137 12.22 23.06 -9.81
C PHE A 137 12.55 24.20 -8.83
N PRO A 138 13.60 25.00 -9.08
CA PRO A 138 14.06 26.01 -8.12
C PRO A 138 12.97 27.00 -7.67
N GLU A 139 12.01 27.32 -8.55
CA GLU A 139 10.86 28.19 -8.28
C GLU A 139 9.55 27.41 -8.11
N GLY A 140 9.62 26.10 -7.83
CA GLY A 140 8.46 25.20 -7.79
C GLY A 140 7.57 25.36 -6.56
N GLY A 141 8.07 25.98 -5.48
CA GLY A 141 7.29 26.15 -4.25
C GLY A 141 8.06 26.77 -3.10
N ASP A 142 7.38 26.87 -1.96
CA ASP A 142 7.98 27.33 -0.69
C ASP A 142 8.69 26.20 0.02
N TYR A 143 9.98 26.07 -0.19
CA TYR A 143 10.84 25.02 0.37
C TYR A 143 11.07 25.14 1.88
N ALA A 144 10.84 26.33 2.46
CA ALA A 144 10.91 26.50 3.92
C ALA A 144 9.74 25.81 4.64
N ARG A 145 8.65 25.55 3.92
CA ARG A 145 7.45 24.85 4.42
C ARG A 145 7.36 23.41 3.94
N ALA A 146 8.50 22.76 3.74
CA ALA A 146 8.55 21.37 3.29
C ALA A 146 8.02 20.40 4.35
N GLU A 147 7.10 19.53 3.94
CA GLU A 147 6.55 18.44 4.75
C GLU A 147 7.14 17.12 4.28
N HIS A 148 7.88 16.43 5.14
CA HIS A 148 8.43 15.11 4.87
C HIS A 148 7.48 14.01 5.31
N TRP A 149 7.45 12.93 4.53
CA TRP A 149 6.66 11.75 4.85
C TRP A 149 7.39 10.48 4.41
N THR A 150 7.19 9.40 5.15
CA THR A 150 7.66 8.06 4.80
C THR A 150 6.49 7.09 4.80
N GLY A 151 6.62 6.01 4.02
CA GLY A 151 5.66 4.93 3.99
C GLY A 151 6.29 3.62 3.57
N LEU A 152 5.71 2.53 4.06
CA LEU A 152 6.21 1.18 3.81
C LEU A 152 5.47 0.58 2.61
N ARG A 153 6.19 0.29 1.53
CA ARG A 153 5.67 -0.41 0.34
C ARG A 153 5.75 -1.91 0.57
N PRO A 154 4.71 -2.69 0.29
CA PRO A 154 4.74 -4.14 0.38
C PRO A 154 5.46 -4.74 -0.84
N MET A 155 6.78 -4.89 -0.76
CA MET A 155 7.61 -5.36 -1.87
C MET A 155 7.65 -6.88 -1.92
N THR A 156 7.29 -7.48 -3.04
CA THR A 156 7.53 -8.91 -3.36
C THR A 156 8.85 -9.07 -4.12
N PRO A 157 9.48 -10.25 -4.13
CA PRO A 157 10.75 -10.47 -4.83
C PRO A 157 10.68 -10.23 -6.34
N ASP A 158 9.54 -10.53 -6.96
CA ASP A 158 9.31 -10.42 -8.40
C ASP A 158 8.51 -9.17 -8.80
N GLY A 159 8.14 -8.31 -7.85
CA GLY A 159 7.39 -7.09 -8.08
C GLY A 159 5.90 -7.28 -8.38
N ARG A 160 5.40 -8.52 -8.44
CA ARG A 160 3.98 -8.83 -8.69
C ARG A 160 3.22 -8.96 -7.37
N PRO A 161 1.96 -8.49 -7.28
CA PRO A 161 1.16 -8.68 -6.07
C PRO A 161 0.83 -10.16 -5.81
N LEU A 162 0.40 -10.43 -4.58
CA LEU A 162 -0.18 -11.70 -4.16
C LEU A 162 -1.70 -11.52 -4.14
N ILE A 163 -2.40 -12.19 -5.06
CA ILE A 163 -3.86 -12.12 -5.20
C ILE A 163 -4.39 -13.54 -5.32
N GLY A 164 -5.30 -13.92 -4.44
CA GLY A 164 -5.95 -15.23 -4.52
C GLY A 164 -6.00 -16.00 -3.21
N PRO A 165 -6.33 -17.29 -3.28
CA PRO A 165 -6.47 -18.14 -2.10
C PRO A 165 -5.13 -18.45 -1.45
N THR A 166 -5.19 -18.84 -0.19
CA THR A 166 -4.06 -19.38 0.57
C THR A 166 -4.28 -20.87 0.89
N PRO A 167 -3.24 -21.58 1.37
CA PRO A 167 -3.41 -22.93 1.93
C PRO A 167 -4.36 -23.00 3.14
N VAL A 168 -4.67 -21.87 3.78
CA VAL A 168 -5.67 -21.81 4.85
C VAL A 168 -7.03 -21.51 4.23
N PRO A 169 -7.96 -22.48 4.20
CA PRO A 169 -9.30 -22.26 3.61
C PRO A 169 -10.00 -21.05 4.21
N GLY A 170 -10.66 -20.26 3.38
CA GLY A 170 -11.33 -19.02 3.79
C GLY A 170 -10.40 -17.82 3.97
N LEU A 171 -9.08 -17.96 3.83
CA LEU A 171 -8.12 -16.87 3.86
C LEU A 171 -7.61 -16.54 2.45
N TRP A 172 -7.74 -15.29 2.08
CA TRP A 172 -7.40 -14.76 0.76
C TRP A 172 -6.38 -13.62 0.87
N LEU A 173 -5.63 -13.39 -0.19
CA LEU A 173 -4.65 -12.32 -0.28
C LEU A 173 -5.05 -11.30 -1.34
N ASP A 174 -4.83 -10.03 -1.04
CA ASP A 174 -4.78 -8.92 -1.99
C ASP A 174 -3.74 -7.91 -1.48
N THR A 175 -2.47 -8.22 -1.68
CA THR A 175 -1.35 -7.52 -1.05
C THR A 175 -0.07 -7.63 -1.89
N GLY A 176 1.01 -6.98 -1.48
CA GLY A 176 2.29 -7.11 -2.17
C GLY A 176 2.45 -6.27 -3.44
N HIS A 177 1.64 -5.23 -3.61
CA HIS A 177 1.58 -4.39 -4.82
C HIS A 177 2.76 -3.42 -4.98
N GLY A 178 3.72 -3.43 -4.07
CA GLY A 178 4.85 -2.49 -4.11
C GLY A 178 4.38 -1.02 -4.17
N PRO A 179 4.90 -0.22 -5.12
CA PRO A 179 4.50 1.18 -5.27
C PRO A 179 3.19 1.37 -6.06
N LEU A 180 2.64 0.33 -6.68
CA LEU A 180 1.54 0.42 -7.64
C LEU A 180 0.16 0.07 -7.06
N GLY A 181 0.04 -0.13 -5.75
CA GLY A 181 -1.20 -0.62 -5.14
C GLY A 181 -2.42 0.26 -5.40
N TRP A 182 -2.28 1.57 -5.44
CA TRP A 182 -3.36 2.47 -5.80
C TRP A 182 -3.79 2.31 -7.27
N THR A 183 -2.83 2.26 -8.17
CA THR A 183 -3.08 2.11 -9.62
C THR A 183 -3.75 0.80 -9.96
N LEU A 184 -3.36 -0.29 -9.29
CA LEU A 184 -3.84 -1.64 -9.55
C LEU A 184 -5.11 -2.00 -8.75
N ALA A 185 -5.56 -1.17 -7.82
CA ALA A 185 -6.59 -1.52 -6.84
C ALA A 185 -7.88 -2.09 -7.47
N CYS A 186 -8.40 -1.45 -8.52
CA CYS A 186 -9.64 -1.91 -9.17
C CYS A 186 -9.46 -3.26 -9.88
N GLY A 187 -8.35 -3.43 -10.60
CA GLY A 187 -8.03 -4.68 -11.30
C GLY A 187 -7.80 -5.84 -10.33
N SER A 188 -7.04 -5.59 -9.25
CA SER A 188 -6.82 -6.56 -8.18
C SER A 188 -8.12 -6.98 -7.50
N ALA A 189 -8.97 -6.02 -7.17
CA ALA A 189 -10.27 -6.28 -6.54
C ALA A 189 -11.18 -7.11 -7.46
N LEU A 190 -11.21 -6.81 -8.77
CA LEU A 190 -12.00 -7.56 -9.74
C LEU A 190 -11.50 -9.01 -9.85
N LEU A 191 -10.19 -9.20 -9.98
CA LEU A 191 -9.60 -10.53 -10.04
C LEU A 191 -9.91 -11.32 -8.76
N LEU A 192 -9.68 -10.73 -7.58
CA LEU A 192 -9.94 -11.42 -6.31
C LEU A 192 -11.43 -11.75 -6.14
N ALA A 193 -12.33 -10.81 -6.47
CA ALA A 193 -13.78 -11.05 -6.40
C ALA A 193 -14.20 -12.22 -7.28
N SER A 194 -13.68 -12.30 -8.51
CA SER A 194 -13.95 -13.42 -9.42
C SER A 194 -13.51 -14.75 -8.82
N LEU A 195 -12.32 -14.80 -8.19
CA LEU A 195 -11.81 -16.01 -7.55
C LEU A 195 -12.64 -16.43 -6.33
N ILE A 196 -13.08 -15.47 -5.50
CA ILE A 196 -13.90 -15.77 -4.32
C ILE A 196 -15.29 -16.28 -4.71
N THR A 197 -15.88 -15.71 -5.77
CA THR A 197 -17.24 -16.07 -6.22
C THR A 197 -17.28 -17.25 -7.18
N GLY A 198 -16.12 -17.75 -7.64
CA GLY A 198 -16.03 -18.78 -8.67
C GLY A 198 -16.45 -18.32 -10.06
N SER A 199 -16.48 -16.99 -10.29
CA SER A 199 -16.76 -16.39 -11.60
C SER A 199 -15.52 -16.46 -12.51
N PRO A 200 -15.67 -16.37 -13.84
CA PRO A 200 -14.53 -16.33 -14.75
C PRO A 200 -13.59 -15.18 -14.40
N ALA A 201 -12.30 -15.49 -14.23
CA ALA A 201 -11.30 -14.49 -13.95
C ALA A 201 -11.01 -13.63 -15.20
N PRO A 202 -10.83 -12.30 -15.05
CA PRO A 202 -10.59 -11.41 -16.18
C PRO A 202 -9.22 -11.62 -16.85
N ILE A 203 -8.27 -12.19 -16.10
CA ILE A 203 -6.90 -12.53 -16.54
C ILE A 203 -6.48 -13.83 -15.87
N ASP A 204 -5.39 -14.45 -16.35
CA ASP A 204 -4.79 -15.62 -15.70
C ASP A 204 -4.34 -15.27 -14.27
N PRO A 205 -4.88 -15.92 -13.22
CA PRO A 205 -4.50 -15.69 -11.83
C PRO A 205 -3.15 -16.32 -11.43
N ALA A 206 -2.64 -17.28 -12.17
CA ALA A 206 -1.44 -18.04 -11.80
C ALA A 206 -0.22 -17.16 -11.50
N PRO A 207 0.07 -16.08 -12.26
CA PRO A 207 1.19 -15.20 -11.96
C PRO A 207 1.06 -14.41 -10.64
N PHE A 208 -0.10 -14.41 -10.01
CA PHE A 208 -0.38 -13.69 -8.76
C PHE A 208 -0.58 -14.62 -7.56
N ALA A 209 -0.61 -15.93 -7.79
CA ALA A 209 -0.82 -16.91 -6.73
C ALA A 209 0.36 -16.95 -5.74
N LEU A 210 0.06 -17.22 -4.45
CA LEU A 210 1.12 -17.41 -3.43
C LEU A 210 2.02 -18.59 -3.78
N ALA A 211 1.47 -19.64 -4.39
CA ALA A 211 2.18 -20.87 -4.76
C ALA A 211 3.32 -20.70 -5.79
N ARG A 212 3.49 -19.48 -6.36
CA ARG A 212 4.64 -19.19 -7.26
C ARG A 212 5.97 -19.02 -6.52
N PHE A 213 5.94 -19.00 -5.19
CA PHE A 213 7.07 -18.99 -4.27
C PHE A 213 7.08 -20.29 -3.44
#